data_e243e79bb8e1c6370fed25bfcb324b2a
#
_entry.id   e243e79bb8e1c6370fed25bfcb324b2a
#
_cell.length_a   1.000
_cell.length_b   1.000
_cell.length_c   1.000
_cell.angle_alpha   90.00
_cell.angle_beta   90.00
_cell.angle_gamma   90.00
#
_symmetry.space_group_name_H-M   'P 1'
#
loop_
_entity.id
_entity.type
_entity.pdbx_description
1 polymer ?
#
loop_
_entity_poly.entity_id
_entity_poly.type
_entity_poly.pdbx_seq_one_letter_code
_entity_poly.pdbx_strand_id
1 'polypeptide(L)'
;MNRNGESAPSLDPAQAAAEAVKAYIRMHRARLAADGELLALLLPERFEGAEVRDLQRFAIERLAAENQALKIERDALKGSQDRGARLGEGVRRFVLDLLDARSFADVIAVAQGAAGAFGADKAVFCVERSDGIDAAATQGVRLIGPGTVTAVLGPGGMGAILSGGGELLFGPGGAAYKSLAAFRLRFGGDARGALYVLGAVAEGRFEGREIEADLGYFARALERAIRAWLDLPKA
;
A
#
# COMPACT_ATOMS: atom_id res chain seq x y z
N MET A 1 15.55 -55.38 55.88
CA MET A 1 16.73 -54.53 55.67
C MET A 1 17.30 -54.80 54.31
N ASN A 2 16.97 -54.01 53.29
CA ASN A 2 17.68 -54.02 52.00
C ASN A 2 17.74 -52.57 51.48
N ARG A 3 18.93 -52.04 51.50
CA ARG A 3 19.26 -50.76 50.88
C ARG A 3 19.58 -51.02 49.43
N ASN A 4 18.69 -50.67 48.53
CA ASN A 4 19.00 -50.54 47.11
C ASN A 4 19.65 -49.16 46.88
N GLY A 5 20.97 -49.20 46.69
CA GLY A 5 21.71 -48.05 46.18
C GLY A 5 21.44 -47.89 44.71
N GLU A 6 20.61 -46.90 44.35
CA GLU A 6 20.43 -46.46 43.00
C GLU A 6 21.66 -45.65 42.61
N SER A 7 22.56 -46.28 41.81
CA SER A 7 23.68 -45.58 41.16
C SER A 7 23.11 -44.66 40.12
N ALA A 8 23.26 -43.34 40.31
CA ALA A 8 22.99 -42.36 39.27
C ALA A 8 23.80 -42.70 37.99
N PRO A 9 23.23 -42.62 36.80
CA PRO A 9 23.95 -42.90 35.55
C PRO A 9 25.10 -41.92 35.43
N SER A 10 26.32 -42.41 35.54
CA SER A 10 27.53 -41.63 35.24
C SER A 10 27.53 -41.35 33.74
N LEU A 11 27.29 -40.09 33.36
CA LEU A 11 27.49 -39.63 31.96
C LEU A 11 28.92 -40.00 31.52
N ASP A 12 29.04 -40.61 30.34
CA ASP A 12 30.31 -40.86 29.70
C ASP A 12 31.11 -39.54 29.66
N PRO A 13 32.37 -39.54 30.16
CA PRO A 13 33.21 -38.35 30.18
C PRO A 13 33.29 -37.64 28.81
N ALA A 14 33.23 -38.40 27.70
CA ALA A 14 33.19 -37.83 26.33
C ALA A 14 31.89 -37.11 26.05
N GLN A 15 30.75 -37.61 26.50
CA GLN A 15 29.46 -36.95 26.36
C GLN A 15 29.38 -35.68 27.21
N ALA A 16 29.89 -35.70 28.43
CA ALA A 16 29.95 -34.52 29.31
C ALA A 16 30.81 -33.40 28.71
N ALA A 17 31.97 -33.77 28.14
CA ALA A 17 32.82 -32.81 27.41
C ALA A 17 32.13 -32.21 26.17
N ALA A 18 31.44 -33.03 25.39
CA ALA A 18 30.71 -32.57 24.22
C ALA A 18 29.58 -31.59 24.55
N GLU A 19 28.82 -31.83 25.63
CA GLU A 19 27.78 -30.91 26.10
C GLU A 19 28.37 -29.61 26.66
N ALA A 20 29.51 -29.65 27.35
CA ALA A 20 30.23 -28.48 27.82
C ALA A 20 30.70 -27.61 26.65
N VAL A 21 31.24 -28.21 25.59
CA VAL A 21 31.66 -27.51 24.33
C VAL A 21 30.43 -26.88 23.64
N LYS A 22 29.32 -27.60 23.51
CA LYS A 22 28.10 -27.06 22.93
C LYS A 22 27.54 -25.87 23.75
N ALA A 23 27.57 -25.95 25.08
CA ALA A 23 27.15 -24.86 25.96
C ALA A 23 28.07 -23.64 25.81
N TYR A 24 29.38 -23.85 25.74
CA TYR A 24 30.34 -22.78 25.50
C TYR A 24 30.12 -22.08 24.14
N ILE A 25 29.93 -22.86 23.08
CA ILE A 25 29.63 -22.33 21.75
C ILE A 25 28.32 -21.49 21.74
N ARG A 26 27.26 -21.96 22.43
CA ARG A 26 26.01 -21.20 22.52
C ARG A 26 26.19 -19.87 23.25
N MET A 27 26.97 -19.88 24.35
CA MET A 27 27.16 -18.69 25.17
C MET A 27 28.06 -17.64 24.53
N HIS A 28 29.02 -18.05 23.69
CA HIS A 28 30.01 -17.17 23.06
C HIS A 28 29.88 -17.07 21.54
N ARG A 29 28.70 -17.38 21.00
CA ARG A 29 28.45 -17.50 19.55
C ARG A 29 28.95 -16.32 18.71
N ALA A 30 28.72 -15.09 19.16
CA ALA A 30 29.11 -13.87 18.43
C ALA A 30 30.65 -13.72 18.39
N ARG A 31 31.34 -14.05 19.49
CA ARG A 31 32.80 -13.98 19.59
C ARG A 31 33.47 -15.07 18.76
N LEU A 32 32.93 -16.30 18.81
CA LEU A 32 33.48 -17.46 18.08
C LEU A 32 33.27 -17.32 16.56
N ALA A 33 32.17 -16.67 16.13
CA ALA A 33 31.90 -16.39 14.72
C ALA A 33 32.82 -15.31 14.13
N ALA A 34 33.46 -14.50 14.97
CA ALA A 34 34.43 -13.49 14.55
C ALA A 34 35.88 -14.00 14.56
N ASP A 35 36.12 -15.21 15.12
CA ASP A 35 37.44 -15.81 15.23
C ASP A 35 37.73 -16.72 14.06
N GLY A 36 38.50 -16.19 13.08
CA GLY A 36 38.85 -16.91 11.84
C GLY A 36 39.72 -18.16 12.04
N GLU A 37 40.58 -18.20 13.09
CA GLU A 37 41.36 -19.37 13.43
C GLU A 37 40.51 -20.50 13.96
N LEU A 38 39.56 -20.17 14.84
CA LEU A 38 38.64 -21.14 15.41
C LEU A 38 37.65 -21.67 14.38
N LEU A 39 37.20 -20.82 13.43
CA LEU A 39 36.45 -21.28 12.29
C LEU A 39 37.23 -22.20 11.37
N ALA A 40 38.52 -21.93 11.15
CA ALA A 40 39.41 -22.83 10.36
C ALA A 40 39.62 -24.19 11.05
N LEU A 41 39.70 -24.22 12.39
CA LEU A 41 39.79 -25.48 13.17
C LEU A 41 38.47 -26.25 13.21
N LEU A 42 37.33 -25.56 13.17
CA LEU A 42 35.99 -26.18 13.17
C LEU A 42 35.57 -26.64 11.78
N LEU A 43 36.09 -26.00 10.72
CA LEU A 43 35.90 -26.43 9.34
C LEU A 43 37.02 -27.40 8.96
N PRO A 44 36.78 -28.72 8.85
CA PRO A 44 37.79 -29.66 8.44
C PRO A 44 38.37 -29.27 7.08
N GLU A 45 39.69 -29.32 6.98
CA GLU A 45 40.47 -28.85 5.81
C GLU A 45 40.09 -29.47 4.48
N ARG A 46 39.41 -30.59 4.46
CA ARG A 46 38.82 -31.22 3.25
C ARG A 46 37.75 -32.23 3.65
N PHE A 47 36.52 -31.88 3.50
CA PHE A 47 35.48 -32.89 3.30
C PHE A 47 35.52 -33.35 1.84
N GLU A 48 36.20 -34.46 1.58
CA GLU A 48 36.22 -35.12 0.27
C GLU A 48 34.98 -36.02 0.02
N GLY A 49 33.93 -35.89 0.80
CA GLY A 49 32.68 -36.61 0.59
C GLY A 49 31.73 -35.83 -0.33
N ALA A 50 31.24 -36.45 -1.39
CA ALA A 50 30.25 -35.87 -2.31
C ALA A 50 29.02 -35.35 -1.58
N GLU A 51 28.55 -36.01 -0.52
CA GLU A 51 27.38 -35.67 0.28
C GLU A 51 27.52 -34.34 1.06
N VAL A 52 28.72 -33.98 1.51
CA VAL A 52 28.93 -32.72 2.26
C VAL A 52 29.04 -31.53 1.33
N ARG A 53 29.60 -31.71 0.14
CA ARG A 53 29.55 -30.65 -0.89
C ARG A 53 28.13 -30.36 -1.32
N ASP A 54 27.29 -31.38 -1.39
CA ASP A 54 25.87 -31.19 -1.74
C ASP A 54 25.10 -30.42 -0.65
N LEU A 55 25.37 -30.69 0.65
CA LEU A 55 24.73 -29.94 1.75
C LEU A 55 25.17 -28.47 1.81
N GLN A 56 26.46 -28.20 1.61
CA GLN A 56 26.96 -26.82 1.57
C GLN A 56 26.44 -26.09 0.35
N ARG A 57 26.43 -26.72 -0.80
CA ARG A 57 25.88 -26.17 -2.03
C ARG A 57 24.37 -25.86 -1.86
N PHE A 58 23.60 -26.80 -1.32
CA PHE A 58 22.20 -26.63 -1.01
C PHE A 58 21.94 -25.46 -0.06
N ALA A 59 22.76 -25.32 1.01
CA ALA A 59 22.66 -24.22 1.95
C ALA A 59 22.95 -22.86 1.30
N ILE A 60 23.98 -22.80 0.44
CA ILE A 60 24.34 -21.60 -0.32
C ILE A 60 23.22 -21.23 -1.29
N GLU A 61 22.71 -22.20 -2.05
CA GLU A 61 21.62 -21.99 -3.01
C GLU A 61 20.35 -21.51 -2.29
N ARG A 62 20.00 -22.10 -1.14
CA ARG A 62 18.87 -21.66 -0.32
C ARG A 62 19.04 -20.25 0.20
N LEU A 63 20.20 -19.91 0.77
CA LEU A 63 20.50 -18.56 1.27
C LEU A 63 20.52 -17.53 0.12
N ALA A 64 21.02 -17.89 -1.05
CA ALA A 64 20.99 -17.04 -2.23
C ALA A 64 19.55 -16.78 -2.70
N ALA A 65 18.71 -17.82 -2.73
CA ALA A 65 17.30 -17.69 -3.09
C ALA A 65 16.52 -16.82 -2.07
N GLU A 66 16.75 -17.02 -0.77
CA GLU A 66 16.14 -16.22 0.29
C GLU A 66 16.59 -14.74 0.21
N ASN A 67 17.89 -14.50 0.00
CA ASN A 67 18.44 -13.16 -0.17
C ASN A 67 17.85 -12.46 -1.41
N GLN A 68 17.65 -13.20 -2.50
CA GLN A 68 17.01 -12.66 -3.70
C GLN A 68 15.54 -12.32 -3.46
N ALA A 69 14.79 -13.19 -2.75
CA ALA A 69 13.41 -12.92 -2.39
C ALA A 69 13.28 -11.66 -1.51
N LEU A 70 14.13 -11.54 -0.48
CA LEU A 70 14.18 -10.36 0.39
C LEU A 70 14.55 -9.08 -0.36
N LYS A 71 15.44 -9.15 -1.35
CA LYS A 71 15.76 -8.00 -2.20
C LYS A 71 14.57 -7.55 -3.02
N ILE A 72 13.84 -8.49 -3.63
CA ILE A 72 12.63 -8.19 -4.41
C ILE A 72 11.57 -7.53 -3.51
N GLU A 73 11.33 -8.09 -2.33
CA GLU A 73 10.38 -7.53 -1.35
C GLU A 73 10.78 -6.13 -0.90
N ARG A 74 12.05 -5.93 -0.56
CA ARG A 74 12.59 -4.61 -0.19
C ARG A 74 12.39 -3.59 -1.30
N ASP A 75 12.66 -3.97 -2.56
CA ASP A 75 12.57 -3.05 -3.70
C ASP A 75 11.10 -2.72 -4.01
N ALA A 76 10.17 -3.68 -3.83
CA ALA A 76 8.75 -3.45 -3.91
C ALA A 76 8.25 -2.48 -2.82
N LEU A 77 8.69 -2.67 -1.57
CA LEU A 77 8.36 -1.77 -0.45
C LEU A 77 8.89 -0.36 -0.66
N LYS A 78 10.15 -0.20 -1.09
CA LYS A 78 10.72 1.10 -1.44
C LYS A 78 9.91 1.79 -2.54
N GLY A 79 9.57 1.06 -3.60
CA GLY A 79 8.77 1.60 -4.69
C GLY A 79 7.38 2.05 -4.25
N SER A 80 6.77 1.40 -3.27
CA SER A 80 5.47 1.81 -2.70
C SER A 80 5.60 3.06 -1.82
N GLN A 81 6.65 3.15 -0.99
CA GLN A 81 6.94 4.33 -0.18
C GLN A 81 7.22 5.57 -1.04
N ASP A 82 8.03 5.43 -2.08
CA ASP A 82 8.34 6.53 -3.00
C ASP A 82 7.08 7.05 -3.73
N ARG A 83 6.17 6.12 -4.11
CA ARG A 83 4.88 6.51 -4.70
C ARG A 83 4.00 7.26 -3.70
N GLY A 84 3.89 6.77 -2.46
CA GLY A 84 3.14 7.43 -1.40
C GLY A 84 3.67 8.85 -1.10
N ALA A 85 4.99 9.00 -0.97
CA ALA A 85 5.62 10.29 -0.71
C ALA A 85 5.35 11.32 -1.83
N ARG A 86 5.47 10.90 -3.10
CA ARG A 86 5.18 11.77 -4.27
C ARG A 86 3.70 12.15 -4.33
N LEU A 87 2.81 11.21 -4.03
CA LEU A 87 1.38 11.48 -3.98
C LEU A 87 1.05 12.47 -2.87
N GLY A 88 1.55 12.29 -1.66
CA GLY A 88 1.35 13.22 -0.55
C GLY A 88 1.89 14.62 -0.83
N GLU A 89 3.02 14.75 -1.53
CA GLU A 89 3.53 16.04 -1.99
C GLU A 89 2.61 16.67 -3.04
N GLY A 90 2.14 15.89 -4.01
CA GLY A 90 1.16 16.32 -4.99
C GLY A 90 -0.12 16.80 -4.33
N VAL A 91 -0.66 16.05 -3.37
CA VAL A 91 -1.85 16.42 -2.60
C VAL A 91 -1.67 17.77 -1.91
N ARG A 92 -0.56 17.97 -1.19
CA ARG A 92 -0.29 19.24 -0.51
C ARG A 92 -0.24 20.41 -1.49
N ARG A 93 0.43 20.25 -2.60
CA ARG A 93 0.52 21.27 -3.65
C ARG A 93 -0.86 21.63 -4.19
N PHE A 94 -1.64 20.65 -4.62
CA PHE A 94 -2.96 20.90 -5.22
C PHE A 94 -3.99 21.40 -4.21
N VAL A 95 -3.84 21.13 -2.92
CA VAL A 95 -4.64 21.77 -1.88
C VAL A 95 -4.34 23.27 -1.80
N LEU A 96 -3.09 23.69 -1.96
CA LEU A 96 -2.75 25.11 -2.04
C LEU A 96 -3.31 25.73 -3.32
N ASP A 97 -3.19 25.05 -4.47
CA ASP A 97 -3.76 25.51 -5.74
C ASP A 97 -5.31 25.70 -5.63
N LEU A 98 -6.01 24.85 -4.86
CA LEU A 98 -7.44 25.02 -4.57
C LEU A 98 -7.73 26.27 -3.74
N LEU A 99 -6.84 26.68 -2.84
CA LEU A 99 -7.02 27.91 -2.04
C LEU A 99 -6.79 29.15 -2.88
N ASP A 100 -5.96 29.06 -3.91
CA ASP A 100 -5.68 30.17 -4.84
C ASP A 100 -6.69 30.28 -5.98
N ALA A 101 -7.60 29.30 -6.12
CA ALA A 101 -8.65 29.30 -7.13
C ALA A 101 -9.58 30.52 -6.99
N ARG A 102 -9.83 31.23 -8.09
CA ARG A 102 -10.63 32.46 -8.11
C ARG A 102 -12.02 32.29 -8.71
N SER A 103 -12.35 31.09 -9.15
CA SER A 103 -13.64 30.73 -9.72
C SER A 103 -13.94 29.26 -9.52
N PHE A 104 -15.21 28.89 -9.63
CA PHE A 104 -15.60 27.48 -9.65
C PHE A 104 -14.93 26.70 -10.80
N ALA A 105 -14.77 27.36 -11.96
CA ALA A 105 -14.08 26.76 -13.10
C ALA A 105 -12.60 26.44 -12.77
N ASP A 106 -11.92 27.32 -12.02
CA ASP A 106 -10.56 27.08 -11.57
C ASP A 106 -10.47 25.88 -10.64
N VAL A 107 -11.42 25.74 -9.69
CA VAL A 107 -11.49 24.58 -8.79
C VAL A 107 -11.61 23.28 -9.59
N ILE A 108 -12.45 23.24 -10.61
CA ILE A 108 -12.60 22.08 -11.50
C ILE A 108 -11.32 21.81 -12.28
N ALA A 109 -10.69 22.85 -12.82
CA ALA A 109 -9.44 22.74 -13.56
C ALA A 109 -8.28 22.19 -12.68
N VAL A 110 -8.15 22.70 -11.46
CA VAL A 110 -7.16 22.20 -10.47
C VAL A 110 -7.41 20.73 -10.18
N ALA A 111 -8.64 20.33 -9.89
CA ALA A 111 -8.97 18.95 -9.58
C ALA A 111 -8.75 17.99 -10.76
N GLN A 112 -8.98 18.44 -11.99
CA GLN A 112 -8.66 17.66 -13.20
C GLN A 112 -7.16 17.58 -13.45
N GLY A 113 -6.44 18.70 -13.30
CA GLY A 113 -4.99 18.78 -13.44
C GLY A 113 -4.22 17.93 -12.41
N ALA A 114 -4.82 17.69 -11.23
CA ALA A 114 -4.25 16.87 -10.17
C ALA A 114 -4.16 15.38 -10.53
N ALA A 115 -4.94 14.89 -11.51
CA ALA A 115 -5.01 13.48 -11.87
C ALA A 115 -3.61 12.88 -12.11
N GLY A 116 -2.81 13.50 -12.98
CA GLY A 116 -1.46 13.00 -13.30
C GLY A 116 -0.51 12.94 -12.11
N ALA A 117 -0.56 13.93 -11.21
CA ALA A 117 0.25 13.94 -9.98
C ALA A 117 -0.17 12.84 -9.00
N PHE A 118 -1.44 12.46 -9.00
CA PHE A 118 -1.96 11.35 -8.20
C PHE A 118 -1.77 9.99 -8.88
N GLY A 119 -1.17 9.99 -10.08
CA GLY A 119 -0.93 8.78 -10.87
C GLY A 119 -2.19 8.23 -11.52
N ALA A 120 -3.20 9.06 -11.69
CA ALA A 120 -4.38 8.76 -12.48
C ALA A 120 -4.18 9.22 -13.92
N ASP A 121 -4.80 8.50 -14.87
CA ASP A 121 -4.84 8.90 -16.27
C ASP A 121 -5.98 9.90 -16.52
N LYS A 122 -7.00 9.88 -15.66
CA LYS A 122 -8.15 10.77 -15.76
C LYS A 122 -8.80 11.03 -14.40
N ALA A 123 -9.33 12.25 -14.25
CA ALA A 123 -10.24 12.61 -13.16
C ALA A 123 -11.59 13.05 -13.73
N VAL A 124 -12.67 12.76 -13.01
CA VAL A 124 -14.01 13.20 -13.37
C VAL A 124 -14.83 13.54 -12.12
N PHE A 125 -15.67 14.57 -12.24
CA PHE A 125 -16.73 14.82 -11.27
C PHE A 125 -18.01 14.12 -11.74
N CYS A 126 -18.60 13.32 -10.87
CA CYS A 126 -19.89 12.70 -11.13
C CYS A 126 -20.92 13.33 -10.21
N VAL A 127 -22.08 13.70 -10.74
CA VAL A 127 -23.21 14.25 -9.99
C VAL A 127 -24.45 13.45 -10.32
N GLU A 128 -25.19 13.02 -9.32
CA GLU A 128 -26.46 12.32 -9.53
C GLU A 128 -27.50 13.28 -10.13
N ARG A 129 -28.23 12.80 -11.14
CA ARG A 129 -29.33 13.54 -11.73
C ARG A 129 -30.42 13.73 -10.69
N SER A 130 -30.94 14.94 -10.62
CA SER A 130 -32.17 15.29 -9.90
C SER A 130 -33.06 16.12 -10.82
N ASP A 131 -34.40 16.09 -10.58
CA ASP A 131 -35.35 16.88 -11.31
C ASP A 131 -34.95 18.36 -11.26
N GLY A 132 -34.80 19.00 -12.43
CA GLY A 132 -34.48 20.43 -12.55
C GLY A 132 -33.00 20.77 -12.76
N ILE A 133 -32.09 19.82 -12.88
CA ILE A 133 -30.77 20.08 -13.42
C ILE A 133 -30.80 19.69 -14.90
N ASP A 134 -31.15 20.66 -15.72
CA ASP A 134 -30.85 20.60 -17.15
C ASP A 134 -29.33 20.60 -17.29
N ALA A 135 -28.87 19.71 -18.16
CA ALA A 135 -27.46 19.45 -18.43
C ALA A 135 -26.78 20.64 -19.10
N ALA A 136 -26.65 21.75 -18.42
CA ALA A 136 -25.56 22.67 -18.69
C ALA A 136 -24.28 21.88 -18.33
N ALA A 137 -23.80 21.13 -19.32
CA ALA A 137 -22.58 20.37 -19.26
C ALA A 137 -21.45 21.34 -18.90
N THR A 138 -21.24 21.54 -17.62
CA THR A 138 -20.03 22.17 -17.13
C THR A 138 -18.91 21.22 -17.53
N GLN A 139 -17.99 21.70 -18.36
CA GLN A 139 -16.86 20.89 -18.82
C GLN A 139 -16.24 20.15 -17.62
N GLY A 140 -16.16 18.82 -17.71
CA GLY A 140 -15.56 18.00 -16.68
C GLY A 140 -16.52 17.43 -15.62
N VAL A 141 -17.81 17.72 -15.68
CA VAL A 141 -18.86 17.14 -14.80
C VAL A 141 -19.68 16.14 -15.60
N ARG A 142 -19.83 14.92 -15.04
CA ARG A 142 -20.64 13.85 -15.61
C ARG A 142 -21.91 13.64 -14.78
N LEU A 143 -23.03 13.58 -15.45
CA LEU A 143 -24.30 13.21 -14.81
C LEU A 143 -24.43 11.68 -14.77
N ILE A 144 -24.65 11.14 -13.57
CA ILE A 144 -24.86 9.71 -13.30
C ILE A 144 -26.30 9.47 -12.82
N GLY A 145 -26.74 8.23 -12.84
CA GLY A 145 -28.08 7.86 -12.37
C GLY A 145 -28.25 8.06 -10.85
N PRO A 146 -29.49 8.33 -10.41
CA PRO A 146 -29.78 8.43 -8.97
C PRO A 146 -29.42 7.14 -8.23
N GLY A 147 -28.88 7.24 -7.01
CA GLY A 147 -28.45 6.10 -6.21
C GLY A 147 -27.09 5.50 -6.57
N THR A 148 -26.46 5.97 -7.66
CA THR A 148 -25.14 5.48 -8.10
C THR A 148 -24.05 5.69 -7.03
N VAL A 149 -24.06 6.85 -6.36
CA VAL A 149 -23.08 7.16 -5.31
C VAL A 149 -23.17 6.15 -4.15
N THR A 150 -24.38 5.79 -3.77
CA THR A 150 -24.60 4.78 -2.72
C THR A 150 -24.29 3.36 -3.20
N ALA A 151 -24.56 3.06 -4.47
CA ALA A 151 -24.18 1.77 -5.06
C ALA A 151 -22.67 1.57 -5.13
N VAL A 152 -21.91 2.65 -5.40
CA VAL A 152 -20.44 2.61 -5.52
C VAL A 152 -19.75 2.60 -4.16
N LEU A 153 -20.18 3.44 -3.22
CA LEU A 153 -19.50 3.64 -1.95
C LEU A 153 -20.15 2.94 -0.74
N GLY A 154 -21.35 2.41 -0.93
CA GLY A 154 -22.19 1.95 0.18
C GLY A 154 -22.87 3.10 0.95
N PRO A 155 -23.82 2.76 1.83
CA PRO A 155 -24.51 3.73 2.69
C PRO A 155 -23.50 4.43 3.62
N GLY A 156 -23.42 5.77 3.53
CA GLY A 156 -22.51 6.55 4.36
C GLY A 156 -21.01 6.46 4.01
N GLY A 157 -20.63 5.64 3.04
CA GLY A 157 -19.24 5.51 2.59
C GLY A 157 -18.69 6.84 2.06
N MET A 158 -17.45 7.16 2.45
CA MET A 158 -16.78 8.43 2.07
C MET A 158 -15.80 8.25 0.90
N GLY A 159 -15.26 7.06 0.73
CA GLY A 159 -14.35 6.71 -0.35
C GLY A 159 -14.28 5.21 -0.55
N ALA A 160 -13.87 4.80 -1.74
CA ALA A 160 -13.60 3.41 -2.08
C ALA A 160 -12.56 3.33 -3.20
N ILE A 161 -11.71 2.31 -3.11
CA ILE A 161 -10.83 1.89 -4.21
C ILE A 161 -11.51 0.70 -4.89
N LEU A 162 -11.62 0.77 -6.22
CA LEU A 162 -12.38 -0.18 -7.03
C LEU A 162 -11.49 -0.72 -8.16
N SER A 163 -11.63 -1.99 -8.47
CA SER A 163 -10.98 -2.66 -9.61
C SER A 163 -11.88 -2.81 -10.84
N GLY A 164 -12.98 -2.06 -10.91
CA GLY A 164 -13.94 -2.10 -12.02
C GLY A 164 -15.01 -1.01 -11.91
N GLY A 165 -15.97 -1.02 -12.84
CA GLY A 165 -17.06 -0.03 -12.84
C GLY A 165 -16.74 1.28 -13.57
N GLY A 166 -15.61 1.33 -14.29
CA GLY A 166 -15.18 2.54 -14.99
C GLY A 166 -16.18 3.08 -16.01
N GLU A 167 -16.91 2.22 -16.72
CA GLU A 167 -17.93 2.66 -17.68
C GLU A 167 -19.06 3.46 -17.01
N LEU A 168 -19.47 3.05 -15.84
CA LEU A 168 -20.51 3.74 -15.08
C LEU A 168 -20.09 5.19 -14.76
N LEU A 169 -18.82 5.36 -14.35
CA LEU A 169 -18.30 6.62 -13.82
C LEU A 169 -17.67 7.51 -14.92
N PHE A 170 -16.96 6.92 -15.88
CA PHE A 170 -16.28 7.67 -16.97
C PHE A 170 -17.05 7.66 -18.30
N GLY A 171 -18.05 6.79 -18.48
CA GLY A 171 -18.81 6.62 -19.71
C GLY A 171 -18.11 5.74 -20.74
N PRO A 172 -18.44 5.89 -22.03
CA PRO A 172 -17.82 5.12 -23.10
C PRO A 172 -16.29 5.21 -23.04
N GLY A 173 -15.63 4.05 -23.06
CA GLY A 173 -14.17 3.96 -22.88
C GLY A 173 -13.72 3.86 -21.43
N GLY A 174 -14.60 4.01 -20.44
CA GLY A 174 -14.28 3.86 -19.02
C GLY A 174 -13.83 2.46 -18.61
N ALA A 175 -14.17 1.44 -19.40
CA ALA A 175 -13.69 0.07 -19.20
C ALA A 175 -12.15 -0.08 -19.28
N ALA A 176 -11.46 0.88 -19.88
CA ALA A 176 -9.99 0.92 -19.93
C ALA A 176 -9.36 1.14 -18.55
N TYR A 177 -10.07 1.79 -17.63
CA TYR A 177 -9.54 2.05 -16.29
C TYR A 177 -9.71 0.82 -15.39
N LYS A 178 -8.58 0.25 -14.98
CA LYS A 178 -8.50 -0.97 -14.16
C LYS A 178 -8.47 -0.69 -12.66
N SER A 179 -8.02 0.51 -12.26
CA SER A 179 -7.98 0.96 -10.89
C SER A 179 -8.71 2.29 -10.78
N LEU A 180 -9.65 2.37 -9.84
CA LEU A 180 -10.46 3.56 -9.61
C LEU A 180 -10.37 3.97 -8.15
N ALA A 181 -10.31 5.28 -7.89
CA ALA A 181 -10.48 5.83 -6.55
C ALA A 181 -11.67 6.80 -6.59
N ALA A 182 -12.73 6.48 -5.86
CA ALA A 182 -13.95 7.27 -5.82
C ALA A 182 -14.18 7.85 -4.44
N PHE A 183 -14.45 9.16 -4.34
CA PHE A 183 -14.67 9.87 -3.08
C PHE A 183 -15.96 10.67 -3.15
N ARG A 184 -16.77 10.54 -2.09
CA ARG A 184 -18.00 11.28 -1.95
C ARG A 184 -17.72 12.76 -1.70
N LEU A 185 -18.44 13.61 -2.42
CA LEU A 185 -18.50 15.05 -2.19
C LEU A 185 -19.90 15.41 -1.69
N ARG A 186 -19.99 16.20 -0.61
CA ARG A 186 -21.25 16.61 0.01
C ARG A 186 -21.52 18.08 -0.27
N PHE A 187 -22.56 18.35 -1.01
CA PHE A 187 -22.97 19.70 -1.34
C PHE A 187 -24.33 20.02 -0.68
N GLY A 188 -24.32 20.44 0.60
CA GLY A 188 -25.49 20.89 1.30
C GLY A 188 -26.51 19.80 1.67
N GLY A 189 -27.48 20.10 2.53
CA GLY A 189 -28.48 19.23 3.13
C GLY A 189 -29.15 18.26 2.19
N ASP A 190 -30.16 18.04 1.74
CA ASP A 190 -30.82 16.92 1.07
C ASP A 190 -30.17 16.50 -0.27
N ALA A 191 -29.28 15.53 -0.17
CA ALA A 191 -29.18 14.36 -1.03
C ALA A 191 -28.84 14.51 -2.52
N ARG A 192 -27.98 15.44 -2.93
CA ARG A 192 -27.33 15.27 -4.22
C ARG A 192 -26.04 14.49 -4.02
N GLY A 193 -26.06 13.20 -4.40
CA GLY A 193 -24.86 12.40 -4.42
C GLY A 193 -23.88 12.94 -5.46
N ALA A 194 -22.65 13.21 -5.06
CA ALA A 194 -21.59 13.57 -5.97
C ALA A 194 -20.31 12.80 -5.62
N LEU A 195 -19.51 12.53 -6.65
CA LEU A 195 -18.22 11.85 -6.54
C LEU A 195 -17.14 12.65 -7.23
N TYR A 196 -15.97 12.66 -6.63
CA TYR A 196 -14.71 12.88 -7.34
C TYR A 196 -14.09 11.51 -7.61
N VAL A 197 -13.79 11.21 -8.87
CA VAL A 197 -13.31 9.90 -9.30
C VAL A 197 -12.02 10.05 -10.07
N LEU A 198 -11.03 9.27 -9.67
CA LEU A 198 -9.76 9.10 -10.36
C LEU A 198 -9.75 7.73 -11.04
N GLY A 199 -9.28 7.66 -12.28
CA GLY A 199 -9.17 6.42 -13.05
C GLY A 199 -7.75 6.22 -13.55
N ALA A 200 -7.22 5.01 -13.38
CA ALA A 200 -5.93 4.59 -13.92
C ALA A 200 -6.09 3.31 -14.74
N VAL A 201 -5.38 3.25 -15.88
CA VAL A 201 -5.31 2.06 -16.73
C VAL A 201 -4.51 0.96 -16.04
N ALA A 202 -3.49 1.33 -15.27
CA ALA A 202 -2.68 0.39 -14.48
C ALA A 202 -3.50 -0.19 -13.31
N GLU A 203 -3.43 -1.51 -13.14
CA GLU A 203 -4.05 -2.22 -12.01
C GLU A 203 -3.37 -1.85 -10.69
N GLY A 204 -4.13 -1.89 -9.58
CA GLY A 204 -3.62 -1.68 -8.23
C GLY A 204 -3.04 -0.28 -7.96
N ARG A 205 -3.31 0.70 -8.83
CA ARG A 205 -2.67 2.02 -8.79
C ARG A 205 -2.94 2.79 -7.50
N PHE A 206 -4.14 2.64 -6.95
CA PHE A 206 -4.59 3.36 -5.76
C PHE A 206 -4.63 2.47 -4.51
N GLU A 207 -4.07 1.26 -4.59
CA GLU A 207 -4.00 0.37 -3.44
C GLU A 207 -2.99 0.88 -2.42
N GLY A 208 -3.38 0.85 -1.16
CA GLY A 208 -2.57 1.26 -0.02
C GLY A 208 -3.29 2.26 0.87
N ARG A 209 -3.23 2.02 2.18
CA ARG A 209 -3.95 2.81 3.19
C ARG A 209 -3.54 4.28 3.21
N GLU A 210 -2.25 4.55 2.98
CA GLU A 210 -1.72 5.91 2.93
C GLU A 210 -2.22 6.66 1.69
N ILE A 211 -2.23 5.98 0.53
CA ILE A 211 -2.74 6.53 -0.73
C ILE A 211 -4.21 6.89 -0.61
N GLU A 212 -5.03 5.99 -0.05
CA GLU A 212 -6.45 6.23 0.18
C GLU A 212 -6.67 7.41 1.13
N ALA A 213 -5.88 7.51 2.20
CA ALA A 213 -5.97 8.61 3.17
C ALA A 213 -5.63 9.97 2.54
N ASP A 214 -4.57 10.04 1.75
CA ASP A 214 -4.11 11.26 1.08
C ASP A 214 -5.11 11.73 0.02
N LEU A 215 -5.62 10.82 -0.81
CA LEU A 215 -6.66 11.13 -1.80
C LEU A 215 -7.97 11.53 -1.13
N GLY A 216 -8.34 10.88 -0.03
CA GLY A 216 -9.50 11.25 0.77
C GLY A 216 -9.35 12.63 1.42
N TYR A 217 -8.13 13.00 1.83
CA TYR A 217 -7.85 14.34 2.32
C TYR A 217 -8.02 15.39 1.22
N PHE A 218 -7.48 15.14 0.01
CA PHE A 218 -7.67 16.02 -1.14
C PHE A 218 -9.15 16.18 -1.50
N ALA A 219 -9.92 15.09 -1.55
CA ALA A 219 -11.34 15.13 -1.84
C ALA A 219 -12.12 15.97 -0.83
N ARG A 220 -11.76 15.94 0.46
CA ARG A 220 -12.35 16.80 1.49
C ARG A 220 -11.97 18.28 1.32
N ALA A 221 -10.74 18.57 0.92
CA ALA A 221 -10.31 19.94 0.61
C ALA A 221 -11.08 20.48 -0.59
N LEU A 222 -11.22 19.66 -1.63
CA LEU A 222 -11.96 19.95 -2.85
C LEU A 222 -13.46 20.22 -2.53
N GLU A 223 -14.08 19.36 -1.71
CA GLU A 223 -15.46 19.58 -1.25
C GLU A 223 -15.64 20.95 -0.60
N ARG A 224 -14.70 21.33 0.28
CA ARG A 224 -14.75 22.63 0.96
C ARG A 224 -14.56 23.79 -0.01
N ALA A 225 -13.63 23.68 -0.97
CA ALA A 225 -13.41 24.69 -1.99
C ALA A 225 -14.69 24.89 -2.85
N ILE A 226 -15.30 23.80 -3.32
CA ILE A 226 -16.53 23.85 -4.11
C ILE A 226 -17.67 24.50 -3.29
N ARG A 227 -17.82 24.11 -2.03
CA ARG A 227 -18.86 24.66 -1.16
C ARG A 227 -18.70 26.15 -0.92
N ALA A 228 -17.45 26.61 -0.74
CA ALA A 228 -17.16 28.02 -0.57
C ALA A 228 -17.57 28.84 -1.81
N TRP A 229 -17.35 28.29 -3.02
CA TRP A 229 -17.72 28.96 -4.26
C TRP A 229 -19.22 28.90 -4.57
N LEU A 230 -19.92 27.88 -4.12
CA LEU A 230 -21.37 27.76 -4.29
C LEU A 230 -22.15 28.43 -3.16
N ASP A 231 -21.46 29.05 -2.21
CA ASP A 231 -22.06 29.69 -1.01
C ASP A 231 -23.03 28.77 -0.24
N LEU A 232 -22.63 27.48 -0.16
CA LEU A 232 -23.46 26.48 0.48
C LEU A 232 -23.22 26.40 1.99
N PRO A 233 -24.24 26.15 2.81
CA PRO A 233 -24.10 26.06 4.27
C PRO A 233 -23.15 24.92 4.66
N LYS A 234 -22.50 25.09 5.83
CA LYS A 234 -21.66 24.04 6.38
C LYS A 234 -22.47 22.77 6.67
N ALA A 235 -22.02 21.61 6.27
CA ALA A 235 -22.67 20.32 6.54
C ALA A 235 -22.38 19.84 7.96
#